data_d46a815caef9740d98695c67e7af452d
#
_entry.id   d46a815caef9740d98695c67e7af452d
#
_cell.length_a   1.000
_cell.length_b   1.000
_cell.length_c   1.000
_cell.angle_alpha   90.00
_cell.angle_beta   90.00
_cell.angle_gamma   90.00
#
_symmetry.space_group_name_H-M   'P 1'
#
loop_
_entity.id
_entity.type
_entity.pdbx_description
1 polymer ?
#
loop_
_entity_poly.entity_id
_entity_poly.type
_entity_poly.pdbx_seq_one_letter_code
_entity_poly.pdbx_strand_id
1 'polypeptide(L)'
;ISVLHDRTLYDYPEYAGAYDRSLAGIDRYLKEYPSIRFVLDVHRDAIEASDGSQVKVVSEIEGLGTAAQLSLIMGSDGGGLSHPDWMENLRLAVAVQEQALTDYPTLMRPLLLRNSRYNQHATTGSLLVEVGTAGNAPEEAELAARLFAAELAKTLEERSK
;
A
#
# COMPACT_ATOMS: atom_id res chain seq x y z
N ILE A 1 -15.48 -7.05 -6.23
CA ILE A 1 -14.83 -5.75 -6.55
C ILE A 1 -14.12 -5.88 -7.88
N SER A 2 -14.36 -4.94 -8.82
CA SER A 2 -13.63 -4.88 -10.09
C SER A 2 -12.27 -4.20 -9.86
N VAL A 3 -11.22 -4.70 -10.52
CA VAL A 3 -9.85 -4.20 -10.35
C VAL A 3 -9.26 -3.87 -11.73
N LEU A 4 -8.62 -2.70 -11.84
CA LEU A 4 -7.76 -2.34 -12.94
C LEU A 4 -6.31 -2.48 -12.46
N HIS A 5 -5.49 -3.28 -13.13
CA HIS A 5 -4.09 -3.47 -12.79
C HIS A 5 -3.21 -2.74 -13.80
N ASP A 6 -2.63 -1.61 -13.40
CA ASP A 6 -1.62 -0.92 -14.19
C ASP A 6 -0.25 -1.58 -13.99
N ARG A 7 0.42 -1.91 -15.10
CA ARG A 7 1.73 -2.56 -15.15
C ARG A 7 2.81 -1.67 -15.76
N THR A 8 2.53 -0.37 -15.86
CA THR A 8 3.49 0.61 -16.41
C THR A 8 4.67 0.76 -15.47
N LEU A 9 5.88 0.72 -16.02
CA LEU A 9 7.12 0.95 -15.27
C LEU A 9 7.37 2.47 -15.16
N TYR A 10 6.89 3.09 -14.11
CA TYR A 10 6.99 4.53 -13.90
C TYR A 10 8.37 5.01 -13.45
N ASP A 11 9.20 4.12 -12.95
CA ASP A 11 10.59 4.36 -12.56
C ASP A 11 11.60 4.22 -13.72
N TYR A 12 11.13 3.83 -14.90
CA TYR A 12 11.95 3.76 -16.12
C TYR A 12 11.71 5.01 -16.99
N PRO A 13 12.76 5.61 -17.64
CA PRO A 13 14.17 5.17 -17.66
C PRO A 13 14.98 5.60 -16.42
N GLU A 14 14.42 6.38 -15.52
CA GLU A 14 15.08 6.87 -14.31
C GLU A 14 14.09 7.00 -13.16
N TYR A 15 14.58 6.86 -11.93
CA TYR A 15 13.75 6.96 -10.74
C TYR A 15 13.22 8.39 -10.52
N ALA A 16 14.03 9.40 -10.84
CA ALA A 16 13.62 10.79 -10.74
C ALA A 16 12.34 11.06 -11.56
N GLY A 17 11.33 11.70 -10.96
CA GLY A 17 10.04 11.97 -11.57
C GLY A 17 9.10 10.77 -11.69
N ALA A 18 9.40 9.62 -11.08
CA ALA A 18 8.52 8.43 -11.09
C ALA A 18 7.12 8.73 -10.54
N TYR A 19 7.04 9.52 -9.46
CA TYR A 19 5.75 9.93 -8.88
C TYR A 19 4.93 10.86 -9.79
N ASP A 20 5.58 11.74 -10.56
CA ASP A 20 4.87 12.60 -11.52
C ASP A 20 4.31 11.77 -12.69
N ARG A 21 5.10 10.80 -13.17
CA ARG A 21 4.65 9.88 -14.23
C ARG A 21 3.52 8.96 -13.77
N SER A 22 3.60 8.42 -12.55
CA SER A 22 2.52 7.60 -11.98
C SER A 22 1.26 8.42 -11.73
N LEU A 23 1.38 9.67 -11.27
CA LEU A 23 0.23 10.57 -11.10
C LEU A 23 -0.49 10.81 -12.43
N ALA A 24 0.25 11.08 -13.50
CA ALA A 24 -0.34 11.23 -14.83
C ALA A 24 -1.08 9.96 -15.30
N GLY A 25 -0.58 8.78 -14.94
CA GLY A 25 -1.25 7.50 -15.17
C GLY A 25 -2.55 7.37 -14.35
N ILE A 26 -2.49 7.68 -13.06
CA ILE A 26 -3.65 7.67 -12.16
C ILE A 26 -4.73 8.62 -12.69
N ASP A 27 -4.39 9.87 -13.00
CA ASP A 27 -5.32 10.89 -13.48
C ASP A 27 -6.02 10.46 -14.77
N ARG A 28 -5.27 9.81 -15.69
CA ARG A 28 -5.83 9.25 -16.92
C ARG A 28 -6.88 8.19 -16.61
N TYR A 29 -6.59 7.23 -15.73
CA TYR A 29 -7.52 6.16 -15.37
C TYR A 29 -8.73 6.67 -14.60
N LEU A 30 -8.56 7.62 -13.68
CA LEU A 30 -9.68 8.24 -12.95
C LEU A 30 -10.62 9.01 -13.91
N LYS A 31 -10.07 9.62 -14.96
CA LYS A 31 -10.87 10.28 -16.00
C LYS A 31 -11.58 9.29 -16.91
N GLU A 32 -10.92 8.21 -17.30
CA GLU A 32 -11.49 7.17 -18.17
C GLU A 32 -12.53 6.31 -17.46
N TYR A 33 -12.29 6.03 -16.16
CA TYR A 33 -13.14 5.19 -15.32
C TYR A 33 -13.57 5.94 -14.06
N PRO A 34 -14.57 6.85 -14.12
CA PRO A 34 -14.99 7.67 -12.98
C PRO A 34 -15.57 6.87 -11.80
N SER A 35 -15.81 5.59 -11.96
CA SER A 35 -16.26 4.67 -10.90
C SER A 35 -15.13 4.20 -10.00
N ILE A 36 -13.86 4.45 -10.34
CA ILE A 36 -12.73 4.12 -9.46
C ILE A 36 -12.82 4.99 -8.20
N ARG A 37 -12.84 4.33 -7.04
CA ARG A 37 -12.89 4.97 -5.73
C ARG A 37 -11.59 4.81 -4.96
N PHE A 38 -10.84 3.75 -5.25
CA PHE A 38 -9.65 3.32 -4.50
C PHE A 38 -8.45 3.22 -5.44
N VAL A 39 -7.32 3.73 -4.99
CA VAL A 39 -6.02 3.59 -5.67
C VAL A 39 -5.07 2.92 -4.70
N LEU A 40 -4.52 1.78 -5.09
CA LEU A 40 -3.56 1.03 -4.30
C LEU A 40 -2.20 1.10 -4.97
N ASP A 41 -1.25 1.77 -4.32
CA ASP A 41 0.16 1.82 -4.72
C ASP A 41 0.90 0.70 -3.99
N VAL A 42 1.34 -0.31 -4.75
CA VAL A 42 1.96 -1.52 -4.20
C VAL A 42 3.46 -1.43 -4.33
N HIS A 43 4.13 -1.36 -3.20
CA HIS A 43 5.56 -1.22 -3.07
C HIS A 43 6.20 -2.42 -2.39
N ARG A 44 7.51 -2.41 -2.35
CA ARG A 44 8.37 -3.31 -1.60
C ARG A 44 9.40 -2.48 -0.86
N ASP A 45 9.40 -2.56 0.47
CA ASP A 45 10.29 -1.80 1.35
C ASP A 45 11.76 -2.21 1.17
N ALA A 46 12.68 -1.35 1.57
CA ALA A 46 14.11 -1.64 1.64
C ALA A 46 14.60 -1.33 3.05
N ILE A 47 14.88 -2.38 3.82
CA ILE A 47 15.46 -2.29 5.16
C ILE A 47 16.83 -2.91 5.12
N GLU A 48 17.85 -2.11 5.37
CA GLU A 48 19.24 -2.56 5.39
C GLU A 48 19.76 -2.68 6.83
N ALA A 49 20.46 -3.77 7.11
CA ALA A 49 21.25 -3.92 8.31
C ALA A 49 22.56 -3.12 8.20
N SER A 50 23.26 -2.95 9.32
CA SER A 50 24.52 -2.20 9.37
C SER A 50 25.65 -2.75 8.50
N ASP A 51 25.56 -4.01 8.09
CA ASP A 51 26.51 -4.69 7.18
C ASP A 51 26.08 -4.59 5.70
N GLY A 52 24.99 -3.87 5.38
CA GLY A 52 24.44 -3.71 4.04
C GLY A 52 23.56 -4.86 3.57
N SER A 53 23.31 -5.87 4.40
CA SER A 53 22.38 -6.96 4.05
C SER A 53 20.93 -6.49 4.13
N GLN A 54 20.09 -7.03 3.24
CA GLN A 54 18.65 -6.73 3.27
C GLN A 54 17.96 -7.51 4.39
N VAL A 55 17.22 -6.79 5.23
CA VAL A 55 16.48 -7.38 6.35
C VAL A 55 15.17 -7.97 5.86
N LYS A 56 14.97 -9.25 6.11
CA LYS A 56 13.73 -9.97 5.86
C LYS A 56 12.76 -9.75 7.03
N VAL A 57 11.50 -9.44 6.72
CA VAL A 57 10.42 -9.31 7.71
C VAL A 57 9.32 -10.32 7.42
N VAL A 58 9.01 -11.20 8.37
CA VAL A 58 8.09 -12.31 8.17
C VAL A 58 7.12 -12.49 9.34
N SER A 59 6.00 -13.12 9.02
CA SER A 59 4.97 -13.59 9.95
C SER A 59 4.62 -15.03 9.60
N GLU A 60 4.60 -15.91 10.61
CA GLU A 60 4.08 -17.26 10.46
C GLU A 60 2.56 -17.23 10.58
N ILE A 61 1.88 -17.65 9.52
CA ILE A 61 0.41 -17.69 9.46
C ILE A 61 -0.04 -19.13 9.61
N GLU A 62 -0.77 -19.42 10.69
CA GLU A 62 -1.21 -20.77 11.01
C GLU A 62 -1.98 -21.41 9.84
N GLY A 63 -1.55 -22.59 9.44
CA GLY A 63 -2.15 -23.34 8.34
C GLY A 63 -1.86 -22.83 6.93
N LEU A 64 -1.18 -21.67 6.78
CA LEU A 64 -0.88 -21.06 5.48
C LEU A 64 0.61 -20.94 5.18
N GLY A 65 1.46 -20.86 6.21
CA GLY A 65 2.92 -20.76 6.07
C GLY A 65 3.45 -19.37 6.36
N THR A 66 4.67 -19.11 5.88
CA THR A 66 5.39 -17.86 6.13
C THR A 66 4.97 -16.77 5.13
N ALA A 67 4.43 -15.67 5.60
CA ALA A 67 4.13 -14.48 4.82
C ALA A 67 5.12 -13.36 5.12
N ALA A 68 5.38 -12.48 4.16
CA ALA A 68 6.06 -11.22 4.44
C ALA A 68 5.17 -10.32 5.32
N GLN A 69 5.75 -9.54 6.23
CA GLN A 69 4.98 -8.53 6.94
C GLN A 69 4.70 -7.32 6.06
N LEU A 70 3.51 -6.76 6.22
CA LEU A 70 3.03 -5.59 5.47
C LEU A 70 3.17 -4.31 6.30
N SER A 71 3.30 -3.16 5.63
CA SER A 71 3.18 -1.85 6.27
C SER A 71 2.39 -0.90 5.38
N LEU A 72 1.51 -0.10 5.98
CA LEU A 72 0.83 1.00 5.29
C LEU A 72 1.62 2.30 5.50
N ILE A 73 1.94 2.98 4.40
CA ILE A 73 2.61 4.27 4.42
C ILE A 73 1.59 5.33 4.01
N MET A 74 1.25 6.20 4.96
CA MET A 74 0.27 7.24 4.73
C MET A 74 0.94 8.59 4.63
N GLY A 75 0.56 9.32 3.59
CA GLY A 75 1.03 10.67 3.34
C GLY A 75 0.15 11.72 4.01
N SER A 76 0.70 12.92 4.14
CA SER A 76 0.01 14.10 4.60
C SER A 76 0.40 15.34 3.79
N ASP A 77 -0.13 16.49 4.17
CA ASP A 77 0.24 17.81 3.64
C ASP A 77 1.43 18.46 4.38
N GLY A 78 2.02 17.75 5.35
CA GLY A 78 3.12 18.26 6.16
C GLY A 78 4.38 18.64 5.38
N GLY A 79 4.55 18.14 4.15
CA GLY A 79 5.61 18.51 3.21
C GLY A 79 5.32 19.73 2.33
N GLY A 80 4.18 20.40 2.54
CA GLY A 80 3.79 21.62 1.82
C GLY A 80 3.04 21.40 0.49
N LEU A 81 2.87 20.16 0.03
CA LEU A 81 2.01 19.84 -1.09
C LEU A 81 0.57 19.65 -0.64
N SER A 82 -0.39 20.22 -1.38
CA SER A 82 -1.80 20.12 -1.03
C SER A 82 -2.30 18.68 -0.98
N HIS A 83 -2.84 18.28 0.17
CA HIS A 83 -3.50 17.00 0.39
C HIS A 83 -4.61 17.20 1.45
N PRO A 84 -5.67 17.95 1.14
CA PRO A 84 -6.65 18.39 2.15
C PRO A 84 -7.38 17.22 2.82
N ASP A 85 -7.58 16.13 2.09
CA ASP A 85 -8.37 14.98 2.54
C ASP A 85 -7.52 13.81 3.06
N TRP A 86 -6.23 14.05 3.42
CA TRP A 86 -5.33 12.97 3.86
C TRP A 86 -5.86 12.19 5.09
N MET A 87 -6.67 12.83 5.93
CA MET A 87 -7.31 12.18 7.06
C MET A 87 -8.30 11.08 6.65
N GLU A 88 -8.95 11.22 5.49
CA GLU A 88 -9.87 10.18 4.99
C GLU A 88 -9.08 8.94 4.53
N ASN A 89 -7.95 9.15 3.85
CA ASN A 89 -7.04 8.06 3.49
C ASN A 89 -6.50 7.37 4.75
N LEU A 90 -6.10 8.14 5.77
CA LEU A 90 -5.61 7.60 7.04
C LEU A 90 -6.70 6.78 7.75
N ARG A 91 -7.94 7.25 7.79
CA ARG A 91 -9.07 6.51 8.38
C ARG A 91 -9.31 5.17 7.69
N LEU A 92 -9.19 5.14 6.36
CA LEU A 92 -9.28 3.88 5.61
C LEU A 92 -8.11 2.96 5.97
N ALA A 93 -6.89 3.48 5.99
CA ALA A 93 -5.69 2.70 6.32
C ALA A 93 -5.77 2.09 7.73
N VAL A 94 -6.23 2.85 8.72
CA VAL A 94 -6.43 2.36 10.09
C VAL A 94 -7.47 1.24 10.11
N ALA A 95 -8.62 1.42 9.44
CA ALA A 95 -9.64 0.38 9.40
C ALA A 95 -9.15 -0.92 8.74
N VAL A 96 -8.38 -0.81 7.64
CA VAL A 96 -7.77 -1.99 6.98
C VAL A 96 -6.76 -2.66 7.90
N GLN A 97 -5.94 -1.88 8.60
CA GLN A 97 -4.96 -2.43 9.55
C GLN A 97 -5.64 -3.13 10.73
N GLU A 98 -6.66 -2.53 11.31
CA GLU A 98 -7.44 -3.13 12.42
C GLU A 98 -8.09 -4.45 11.99
N GLN A 99 -8.70 -4.46 10.79
CA GLN A 99 -9.29 -5.68 10.22
C GLN A 99 -8.21 -6.76 10.01
N ALA A 100 -7.08 -6.42 9.39
CA ALA A 100 -6.00 -7.37 9.16
C ALA A 100 -5.40 -7.92 10.46
N LEU A 101 -5.24 -7.09 11.50
CA LEU A 101 -4.74 -7.52 12.80
C LEU A 101 -5.73 -8.40 13.57
N THR A 102 -7.03 -8.28 13.30
CA THR A 102 -8.06 -9.15 13.89
C THR A 102 -7.90 -10.58 13.41
N ASP A 103 -7.69 -10.79 12.12
CA ASP A 103 -7.59 -12.12 11.52
C ASP A 103 -6.14 -12.66 11.53
N TYR A 104 -5.15 -11.75 11.41
CA TYR A 104 -3.72 -12.07 11.32
C TYR A 104 -2.89 -11.14 12.22
N PRO A 105 -2.82 -11.38 13.53
CA PRO A 105 -2.27 -10.43 14.51
C PRO A 105 -0.80 -10.02 14.31
N THR A 106 -0.04 -10.78 13.53
CA THR A 106 1.39 -10.54 13.28
C THR A 106 1.70 -10.14 11.84
N LEU A 107 0.67 -10.05 10.96
CA LEU A 107 0.85 -9.76 9.53
C LEU A 107 1.26 -8.32 9.27
N MET A 108 0.69 -7.37 10.01
CA MET A 108 0.92 -5.94 9.80
C MET A 108 2.00 -5.40 10.74
N ARG A 109 2.96 -4.67 10.19
CA ARG A 109 3.84 -3.75 10.93
C ARG A 109 3.06 -2.47 11.26
N PRO A 110 3.55 -1.63 12.19
CA PRO A 110 2.92 -0.34 12.47
C PRO A 110 2.75 0.52 11.21
N LEU A 111 1.59 1.13 11.06
CA LEU A 111 1.32 2.15 10.04
C LEU A 111 2.25 3.35 10.24
N LEU A 112 2.78 3.90 9.16
CA LEU A 112 3.67 5.06 9.19
C LEU A 112 3.00 6.25 8.53
N LEU A 113 2.87 7.36 9.29
CA LEU A 113 2.44 8.65 8.75
C LEU A 113 3.68 9.47 8.36
N ARG A 114 3.68 10.00 7.15
CA ARG A 114 4.79 10.75 6.55
C ARG A 114 4.33 12.13 6.08
N ASN A 115 5.29 13.05 5.96
CA ASN A 115 5.04 14.38 5.41
C ASN A 115 4.93 14.41 3.87
N SER A 116 5.38 13.35 3.19
CA SER A 116 5.26 13.23 1.73
C SER A 116 3.86 12.78 1.31
N ARG A 117 3.37 13.26 0.17
CA ARG A 117 2.00 13.05 -0.30
C ARG A 117 1.76 11.70 -0.98
N TYR A 118 2.79 11.10 -1.62
CA TYR A 118 2.74 9.79 -2.32
C TYR A 118 1.58 9.64 -3.34
N ASN A 119 1.19 10.70 -4.01
CA ASN A 119 0.02 10.73 -4.90
C ASN A 119 -1.32 10.33 -4.25
N GLN A 120 -1.38 10.18 -2.93
CA GLN A 120 -2.59 9.76 -2.21
C GLN A 120 -3.71 10.81 -2.23
N HIS A 121 -3.41 12.03 -2.67
CA HIS A 121 -4.40 13.07 -2.90
C HIS A 121 -5.32 12.79 -4.11
N ALA A 122 -5.00 11.79 -4.93
CA ALA A 122 -5.77 11.45 -6.13
C ALA A 122 -7.20 10.98 -5.79
N THR A 123 -7.38 10.25 -4.69
CA THR A 123 -8.70 9.88 -4.16
C THR A 123 -8.66 9.80 -2.64
N THR A 124 -9.83 9.91 -1.98
CA THR A 124 -9.96 9.68 -0.53
C THR A 124 -9.85 8.21 -0.13
N GLY A 125 -9.65 7.32 -1.09
CA GLY A 125 -9.40 5.88 -0.91
C GLY A 125 -8.03 5.44 -1.41
N SER A 126 -7.06 6.36 -1.52
CA SER A 126 -5.69 6.03 -1.95
C SER A 126 -4.86 5.52 -0.78
N LEU A 127 -4.20 4.39 -0.96
CA LEU A 127 -3.30 3.74 0.01
C LEU A 127 -1.97 3.39 -0.66
N LEU A 128 -0.88 3.42 0.12
CA LEU A 128 0.39 2.81 -0.24
C LEU A 128 0.67 1.66 0.72
N VAL A 129 0.94 0.48 0.18
CA VAL A 129 1.28 -0.72 0.94
C VAL A 129 2.66 -1.23 0.57
N GLU A 130 3.50 -1.40 1.57
CA GLU A 130 4.77 -2.11 1.47
C GLU A 130 4.53 -3.61 1.70
N VAL A 131 4.74 -4.43 0.69
CA VAL A 131 4.57 -5.89 0.75
C VAL A 131 5.93 -6.53 1.03
N GLY A 132 6.26 -6.61 2.31
CA GLY A 132 7.57 -7.08 2.75
C GLY A 132 8.69 -6.12 2.42
N THR A 133 9.90 -6.67 2.35
CA THR A 133 11.15 -5.95 2.05
C THR A 133 11.90 -6.61 0.91
N ALA A 134 12.95 -5.96 0.42
CA ALA A 134 13.85 -6.53 -0.58
C ALA A 134 14.51 -7.86 -0.13
N GLY A 135 14.53 -8.15 1.16
CA GLY A 135 15.02 -9.41 1.74
C GLY A 135 14.01 -10.56 1.71
N ASN A 136 12.73 -10.31 1.46
CA ASN A 136 11.71 -11.36 1.44
C ASN A 136 11.72 -12.17 0.14
N ALA A 137 11.37 -13.47 0.25
CA ALA A 137 11.14 -14.32 -0.90
C ALA A 137 9.84 -13.92 -1.64
N PRO A 138 9.76 -14.13 -2.97
CA PRO A 138 8.55 -13.82 -3.73
C PRO A 138 7.29 -14.52 -3.19
N GLU A 139 7.39 -15.76 -2.75
CA GLU A 139 6.29 -16.57 -2.23
C GLU A 139 5.73 -15.98 -0.93
N GLU A 140 6.60 -15.43 -0.07
CA GLU A 140 6.20 -14.74 1.17
C GLU A 140 5.45 -13.44 0.86
N ALA A 141 5.92 -12.69 -0.12
CA ALA A 141 5.27 -11.46 -0.57
C ALA A 141 3.91 -11.76 -1.24
N GLU A 142 3.83 -12.83 -2.05
CA GLU A 142 2.58 -13.23 -2.71
C GLU A 142 1.53 -13.66 -1.68
N LEU A 143 1.91 -14.46 -0.67
CA LEU A 143 0.98 -14.83 0.41
C LEU A 143 0.51 -13.59 1.16
N ALA A 144 1.41 -12.71 1.56
CA ALA A 144 1.08 -11.46 2.24
C ALA A 144 0.10 -10.60 1.43
N ALA A 145 0.36 -10.42 0.13
CA ALA A 145 -0.50 -9.64 -0.76
C ALA A 145 -1.91 -10.24 -0.89
N ARG A 146 -2.03 -11.57 -0.95
CA ARG A 146 -3.33 -12.27 -0.98
C ARG A 146 -4.12 -12.05 0.29
N LEU A 147 -3.47 -12.17 1.46
CA LEU A 147 -4.12 -11.93 2.75
C LEU A 147 -4.56 -10.47 2.87
N PHE A 148 -3.68 -9.53 2.55
CA PHE A 148 -4.01 -8.10 2.56
C PHE A 148 -5.20 -7.77 1.64
N ALA A 149 -5.23 -8.31 0.43
CA ALA A 149 -6.32 -8.08 -0.51
C ALA A 149 -7.67 -8.59 0.02
N ALA A 150 -7.67 -9.72 0.74
CA ALA A 150 -8.87 -10.25 1.38
C ALA A 150 -9.36 -9.33 2.50
N GLU A 151 -8.47 -8.83 3.37
CA GLU A 151 -8.83 -7.95 4.47
C GLU A 151 -9.25 -6.56 3.99
N LEU A 152 -8.58 -6.03 2.96
CA LEU A 152 -9.03 -4.81 2.28
C LEU A 152 -10.44 -4.97 1.73
N ALA A 153 -10.75 -6.08 1.05
CA ALA A 153 -12.08 -6.32 0.51
C ALA A 153 -13.16 -6.37 1.60
N LYS A 154 -12.90 -7.07 2.72
CA LYS A 154 -13.81 -7.09 3.89
C LYS A 154 -14.09 -5.68 4.40
N THR A 155 -13.01 -4.89 4.62
CA THR A 155 -13.13 -3.51 5.11
C THR A 155 -13.97 -2.64 4.17
N LEU A 156 -13.78 -2.77 2.86
CA LEU A 156 -14.53 -2.00 1.87
C LEU A 156 -16.01 -2.40 1.78
N GLU A 157 -16.33 -3.68 1.93
CA GLU A 157 -17.72 -4.18 1.95
C GLU A 157 -18.46 -3.69 3.19
N GLU A 158 -17.82 -3.66 4.35
CA GLU A 158 -18.43 -3.16 5.59
C GLU A 158 -18.72 -1.66 5.54
N ARG A 159 -17.84 -0.89 4.92
CA ARG A 159 -18.00 0.57 4.76
C ARG A 159 -19.00 0.96 3.66
N SER A 160 -19.44 0.00 2.86
CA SER A 160 -20.43 0.24 1.79
C SER A 160 -21.87 0.00 2.22
N LYS A 161 -22.07 -0.49 3.45
CA LYS A 161 -23.39 -0.70 4.11
C LYS A 161 -23.85 0.54 4.86
#